data_89ffef1af54eee8d8c718e4648fd8150
#
_entry.id   89ffef1af54eee8d8c718e4648fd8150
#
_cell.length_a   1.000
_cell.length_b   1.000
_cell.length_c   1.000
_cell.angle_alpha   90.00
_cell.angle_beta   90.00
_cell.angle_gamma   90.00
#
_symmetry.space_group_name_H-M   'P 1'
#
loop_
_entity.id
_entity.type
_entity.pdbx_description
1 polymer ?
#
loop_
_entity_poly.entity_id
_entity_poly.type
_entity_poly.pdbx_seq_one_letter_code
_entity_poly.pdbx_strand_id
1 'polypeptide(L)'
;RRVLFRSFGSGKTVIQHQLAKWAEADIVVYIGCGERGNEMTDVLNEFPELKDPKTGQSLMERTVLIANTSDMPVAAREASIYTGITIAEYFRDMGYSVALMADSTSRWAEALREMSGRLEEMPGEEGYPAYLGSRLAQFYERAGHVISLGKDQREGALSVIGAVSPPGGDISEPVSQATLRIVKVFWGLDASLAAKRHFPAINWLTSYSLYVDNMEHWFNEEVAADWMSNRQKLMGLLQDEAELEEIVKMVGMDALSPSDRLKMEAARSIREDFLHQNSFHEVDTYTSLRKPYLMMNLVIAFYEQSVDALEKGASVQKLISMEVREKIGRFKYTLENNLEEEYKKISDEL
;
A
#
# COMPACT_ATOMS: atom_id res chain seq x y z
N ARG A 1 10.52 5.57 3.66
CA ARG A 1 9.56 6.59 4.17
C ARG A 1 8.23 6.40 3.47
N ARG A 2 7.30 5.70 4.11
CA ARG A 2 5.97 5.42 3.57
C ARG A 2 4.92 5.84 4.57
N VAL A 3 3.75 6.22 4.10
CA VAL A 3 2.62 6.56 4.96
C VAL A 3 1.34 5.97 4.43
N LEU A 4 0.51 5.49 5.35
CA LEU A 4 -0.81 4.94 5.12
C LEU A 4 -1.84 5.91 5.73
N PHE A 5 -2.60 6.60 4.91
CA PHE A 5 -3.68 7.48 5.35
C PHE A 5 -5.00 6.72 5.39
N ARG A 6 -5.81 7.00 6.41
CA ARG A 6 -7.02 6.26 6.70
C ARG A 6 -8.26 7.14 6.83
N SER A 7 -9.37 6.69 6.23
CA SER A 7 -10.72 6.91 6.77
C SER A 7 -11.14 5.72 7.65
N PHE A 8 -12.06 5.90 8.59
CA PHE A 8 -12.55 4.85 9.49
C PHE A 8 -13.06 3.63 8.70
N GLY A 9 -12.69 2.40 9.11
CA GLY A 9 -13.19 1.16 8.51
C GLY A 9 -12.51 0.70 7.20
N SER A 10 -11.44 1.36 6.73
CA SER A 10 -10.76 1.04 5.47
C SER A 10 -9.75 -0.12 5.51
N GLY A 11 -9.68 -0.88 6.60
CA GLY A 11 -8.82 -2.07 6.70
C GLY A 11 -7.34 -1.80 7.02
N LYS A 12 -7.01 -0.67 7.67
CA LYS A 12 -5.63 -0.29 8.05
C LYS A 12 -4.88 -1.41 8.77
N THR A 13 -5.45 -1.94 9.83
CA THR A 13 -4.84 -2.97 10.65
C THR A 13 -4.55 -4.23 9.84
N VAL A 14 -5.48 -4.66 8.98
CA VAL A 14 -5.28 -5.83 8.11
C VAL A 14 -4.10 -5.60 7.15
N ILE A 15 -4.02 -4.41 6.54
CA ILE A 15 -2.89 -4.08 5.63
C ILE A 15 -1.56 -4.11 6.39
N GLN A 16 -1.51 -3.54 7.62
CA GLN A 16 -0.29 -3.56 8.42
C GLN A 16 0.12 -4.98 8.84
N HIS A 17 -0.84 -5.83 9.21
CA HIS A 17 -0.56 -7.24 9.54
C HIS A 17 -0.05 -7.99 8.30
N GLN A 18 -0.64 -7.78 7.13
CA GLN A 18 -0.15 -8.37 5.88
C GLN A 18 1.26 -7.85 5.52
N LEU A 19 1.52 -6.57 5.69
CA LEU A 19 2.86 -6.01 5.49
C LEU A 19 3.87 -6.60 6.48
N ALA A 20 3.52 -6.76 7.75
CA ALA A 20 4.38 -7.39 8.74
C ALA A 20 4.70 -8.85 8.38
N LYS A 21 3.70 -9.60 7.92
CA LYS A 21 3.83 -11.00 7.52
C LYS A 21 4.70 -11.20 6.28
N TRP A 22 4.46 -10.40 5.24
CA TRP A 22 5.04 -10.59 3.91
C TRP A 22 6.23 -9.68 3.61
N ALA A 23 6.56 -8.72 4.48
CA ALA A 23 7.73 -7.88 4.29
C ALA A 23 9.01 -8.72 4.23
N GLU A 24 9.84 -8.44 3.23
CA GLU A 24 11.18 -9.01 3.12
C GLU A 24 12.16 -8.34 4.08
N ALA A 25 11.75 -8.22 5.34
CA ALA A 25 12.57 -7.68 6.41
C ALA A 25 13.03 -8.80 7.34
N ASP A 26 14.23 -8.68 7.88
CA ASP A 26 14.72 -9.63 8.88
C ASP A 26 14.04 -9.40 10.23
N ILE A 27 13.80 -8.13 10.57
CA ILE A 27 13.20 -7.70 11.84
C ILE A 27 12.00 -6.80 11.55
N VAL A 28 10.92 -7.03 12.27
CA VAL A 28 9.73 -6.16 12.28
C VAL A 28 9.66 -5.44 13.62
N VAL A 29 9.52 -4.12 13.60
CA VAL A 29 9.23 -3.32 14.80
C VAL A 29 7.84 -2.75 14.65
N TYR A 30 6.91 -3.16 15.51
CA TYR A 30 5.54 -2.67 15.51
C TYR A 30 5.31 -1.77 16.73
N ILE A 31 4.92 -0.53 16.48
CA ILE A 31 4.62 0.47 17.52
C ILE A 31 3.12 0.72 17.51
N GLY A 32 2.40 0.23 18.52
CA GLY A 32 1.06 0.71 18.83
C GLY A 32 1.18 1.97 19.66
N CYS A 33 0.86 3.11 19.07
CA CYS A 33 0.98 4.42 19.72
C CYS A 33 -0.41 5.02 19.97
N GLY A 34 -0.88 4.93 21.22
CA GLY A 34 -2.18 5.44 21.63
C GLY A 34 -3.37 4.68 21.04
N GLU A 35 -3.16 3.43 20.63
CA GLU A 35 -4.23 2.58 20.08
C GLU A 35 -5.14 2.02 21.18
N ARG A 36 -6.29 1.51 20.78
CA ARG A 36 -7.23 0.90 21.73
C ARG A 36 -6.69 -0.40 22.28
N GLY A 37 -6.97 -0.67 23.57
CA GLY A 37 -6.50 -1.89 24.22
C GLY A 37 -6.91 -3.17 23.50
N ASN A 38 -8.14 -3.24 22.95
CA ASN A 38 -8.59 -4.39 22.15
C ASN A 38 -7.79 -4.57 20.87
N GLU A 39 -7.48 -3.51 20.12
CA GLU A 39 -6.67 -3.58 18.89
C GLU A 39 -5.25 -4.10 19.21
N MET A 40 -4.67 -3.67 20.34
CA MET A 40 -3.36 -4.19 20.77
C MET A 40 -3.44 -5.65 21.23
N THR A 41 -4.55 -6.04 21.84
CA THR A 41 -4.78 -7.46 22.23
C THR A 41 -4.92 -8.32 20.99
N ASP A 42 -5.57 -7.85 19.94
CA ASP A 42 -5.70 -8.55 18.66
C ASP A 42 -4.30 -8.79 18.06
N VAL A 43 -3.44 -7.77 18.03
CA VAL A 43 -2.03 -7.92 17.57
C VAL A 43 -1.28 -8.97 18.39
N LEU A 44 -1.42 -8.93 19.72
CA LEU A 44 -0.76 -9.89 20.62
C LEU A 44 -1.24 -11.32 20.43
N ASN A 45 -2.48 -11.51 20.03
CA ASN A 45 -3.05 -12.84 19.78
C ASN A 45 -2.74 -13.34 18.36
N GLU A 46 -2.82 -12.45 17.36
CA GLU A 46 -2.66 -12.83 15.94
C GLU A 46 -1.20 -13.05 15.55
N PHE A 47 -0.27 -12.20 15.99
CA PHE A 47 1.14 -12.31 15.57
C PHE A 47 1.81 -13.63 15.94
N PRO A 48 1.55 -14.24 17.11
CA PRO A 48 2.07 -15.57 17.43
C PRO A 48 1.53 -16.69 16.52
N GLU A 49 0.29 -16.53 16.02
CA GLU A 49 -0.37 -17.51 15.14
C GLU A 49 0.08 -17.35 13.67
N LEU A 50 0.50 -16.14 13.28
CA LEU A 50 1.01 -15.88 11.94
C LEU A 50 2.38 -16.55 11.79
N LYS A 51 2.51 -17.34 10.73
CA LYS A 51 3.79 -17.98 10.37
C LYS A 51 4.56 -17.10 9.39
N ASP A 52 5.85 -16.97 9.66
CA ASP A 52 6.78 -16.35 8.70
C ASP A 52 6.88 -17.26 7.46
N PRO A 53 6.58 -16.74 6.26
CA PRO A 53 6.64 -17.52 5.04
C PRO A 53 8.03 -18.11 4.71
N LYS A 54 9.09 -17.48 5.21
CA LYS A 54 10.49 -17.90 4.96
C LYS A 54 10.94 -19.03 5.89
N THR A 55 10.60 -18.91 7.18
CA THR A 55 11.11 -19.82 8.22
C THR A 55 10.07 -20.83 8.70
N GLY A 56 8.79 -20.57 8.47
CA GLY A 56 7.68 -21.36 9.01
C GLY A 56 7.45 -21.19 10.52
N GLN A 57 8.29 -20.39 11.18
CA GLN A 57 8.19 -20.09 12.63
C GLN A 57 7.16 -18.96 12.88
N SER A 58 6.85 -18.71 14.15
CA SER A 58 5.96 -17.62 14.52
C SER A 58 6.55 -16.26 14.09
N LEU A 59 5.71 -15.38 13.57
CA LEU A 59 6.10 -14.01 13.22
C LEU A 59 6.66 -13.25 14.43
N MET A 60 6.21 -13.58 15.65
CA MET A 60 6.70 -12.97 16.88
C MET A 60 8.20 -13.18 17.12
N GLU A 61 8.81 -14.23 16.59
CA GLU A 61 10.24 -14.48 16.80
C GLU A 61 11.15 -13.45 16.14
N ARG A 62 10.64 -12.75 15.11
CA ARG A 62 11.34 -11.64 14.45
C ARG A 62 10.67 -10.27 14.68
N THR A 63 9.75 -10.19 15.65
CA THR A 63 8.98 -8.96 15.90
C THR A 63 9.29 -8.37 17.26
N VAL A 64 9.58 -7.07 17.27
CA VAL A 64 9.60 -6.23 18.49
C VAL A 64 8.27 -5.49 18.57
N LEU A 65 7.49 -5.74 19.60
CA LEU A 65 6.20 -5.09 19.82
C LEU A 65 6.31 -4.05 20.93
N ILE A 66 5.97 -2.80 20.62
CA ILE A 66 5.85 -1.70 21.59
C ILE A 66 4.37 -1.35 21.69
N ALA A 67 3.76 -1.70 22.80
CA ALA A 67 2.34 -1.47 23.05
C ALA A 67 2.14 -0.26 23.96
N ASN A 68 1.65 0.82 23.39
CA ASN A 68 1.15 1.97 24.13
C ASN A 68 -0.33 2.14 23.84
N THR A 69 -1.16 1.92 24.85
CA THR A 69 -2.61 2.04 24.74
C THR A 69 -3.09 3.45 25.06
N SER A 70 -4.32 3.78 24.64
CA SER A 70 -4.88 5.13 24.76
C SER A 70 -5.10 5.60 26.20
N ASP A 71 -5.14 4.67 27.18
CA ASP A 71 -5.27 4.92 28.61
C ASP A 71 -3.93 5.19 29.32
N MET A 72 -2.81 4.95 28.65
CA MET A 72 -1.48 5.22 29.18
C MET A 72 -1.15 6.73 29.20
N PRO A 73 -0.23 7.17 30.08
CA PRO A 73 0.18 8.58 30.16
C PRO A 73 0.68 9.13 28.83
N VAL A 74 0.40 10.40 28.56
CA VAL A 74 0.77 11.10 27.32
C VAL A 74 2.27 11.06 27.06
N ALA A 75 3.09 11.24 28.09
CA ALA A 75 4.56 11.18 27.97
C ALA A 75 5.04 9.77 27.54
N ALA A 76 4.37 8.71 27.98
CA ALA A 76 4.67 7.36 27.52
C ALA A 76 4.29 7.16 26.04
N ARG A 77 3.21 7.80 25.60
CA ARG A 77 2.77 7.79 24.19
C ARG A 77 3.81 8.47 23.30
N GLU A 78 4.29 9.64 23.69
CA GLU A 78 5.35 10.33 22.98
C GLU A 78 6.63 9.48 22.95
N ALA A 79 7.06 8.94 24.10
CA ALA A 79 8.28 8.14 24.22
C ALA A 79 8.25 6.85 23.39
N SER A 80 7.07 6.25 23.14
CA SER A 80 6.94 4.98 22.41
C SER A 80 7.50 5.06 20.99
N ILE A 81 7.31 6.19 20.32
CA ILE A 81 7.82 6.41 18.95
C ILE A 81 9.35 6.47 18.95
N TYR A 82 9.95 7.21 19.89
CA TYR A 82 11.41 7.30 19.99
C TYR A 82 12.05 5.98 20.39
N THR A 83 11.43 5.25 21.29
CA THR A 83 11.89 3.92 21.70
C THR A 83 11.90 2.97 20.51
N GLY A 84 10.80 2.92 19.75
CA GLY A 84 10.68 2.02 18.60
C GLY A 84 11.66 2.32 17.49
N ILE A 85 11.80 3.60 17.12
CA ILE A 85 12.74 3.97 16.06
C ILE A 85 14.20 3.73 16.47
N THR A 86 14.52 3.92 17.74
CA THR A 86 15.87 3.68 18.25
C THR A 86 16.22 2.18 18.24
N ILE A 87 15.29 1.32 18.62
CA ILE A 87 15.47 -0.14 18.52
C ILE A 87 15.60 -0.56 17.04
N ALA A 88 14.79 -0.01 16.16
CA ALA A 88 14.88 -0.29 14.74
C ALA A 88 16.21 0.12 14.13
N GLU A 89 16.74 1.30 14.50
CA GLU A 89 18.08 1.74 14.08
C GLU A 89 19.19 0.85 14.61
N TYR A 90 19.07 0.37 15.85
CA TYR A 90 20.05 -0.54 16.44
C TYR A 90 20.19 -1.81 15.60
N PHE A 91 19.08 -2.44 15.19
CA PHE A 91 19.11 -3.60 14.31
C PHE A 91 19.61 -3.26 12.90
N ARG A 92 19.21 -2.11 12.33
CA ARG A 92 19.73 -1.64 11.05
C ARG A 92 21.24 -1.52 11.07
N ASP A 93 21.80 -0.94 12.12
CA ASP A 93 23.24 -0.72 12.26
C ASP A 93 24.01 -2.03 12.53
N MET A 94 23.31 -3.08 12.93
CA MET A 94 23.85 -4.46 12.97
C MET A 94 23.88 -5.13 11.60
N GLY A 95 23.31 -4.53 10.55
CA GLY A 95 23.29 -5.05 9.19
C GLY A 95 21.99 -5.73 8.80
N TYR A 96 20.92 -5.58 9.58
CA TYR A 96 19.61 -6.17 9.26
C TYR A 96 18.74 -5.23 8.41
N SER A 97 17.86 -5.84 7.64
CA SER A 97 16.73 -5.14 7.00
C SER A 97 15.56 -5.06 7.98
N VAL A 98 15.20 -3.86 8.39
CA VAL A 98 14.16 -3.62 9.42
C VAL A 98 12.95 -2.94 8.80
N ALA A 99 11.75 -3.47 9.08
CA ALA A 99 10.48 -2.82 8.80
C ALA A 99 9.87 -2.29 10.09
N LEU A 100 9.70 -0.98 10.20
CA LEU A 100 9.05 -0.34 11.34
C LEU A 100 7.66 0.12 10.92
N MET A 101 6.65 -0.28 11.68
CA MET A 101 5.26 0.13 11.53
C MET A 101 4.83 0.92 12.75
N ALA A 102 4.33 2.15 12.54
CA ALA A 102 3.86 3.02 13.62
C ALA A 102 2.35 3.25 13.46
N ASP A 103 1.58 2.71 14.38
CA ASP A 103 0.13 2.82 14.43
C ASP A 103 -0.32 3.51 15.73
N SER A 104 -0.66 4.78 15.75
CA SER A 104 -0.65 5.71 14.65
C SER A 104 0.18 6.96 14.98
N THR A 105 0.82 7.54 13.97
CA THR A 105 1.54 8.80 14.15
C THR A 105 0.62 9.99 14.44
N SER A 106 -0.67 9.91 14.12
CA SER A 106 -1.67 10.91 14.53
C SER A 106 -1.79 10.96 16.05
N ARG A 107 -1.83 9.81 16.72
CA ARG A 107 -1.89 9.75 18.19
C ARG A 107 -0.62 10.27 18.84
N TRP A 108 0.51 10.07 18.20
CA TRP A 108 1.76 10.71 18.62
C TRP A 108 1.70 12.23 18.49
N ALA A 109 1.19 12.76 17.37
CA ALA A 109 1.01 14.20 17.19
C ALA A 109 0.02 14.80 18.22
N GLU A 110 -1.08 14.09 18.55
CA GLU A 110 -1.96 14.47 19.64
C GLU A 110 -1.22 14.55 21.00
N ALA A 111 -0.32 13.59 21.27
CA ALA A 111 0.51 13.63 22.47
C ALA A 111 1.44 14.86 22.49
N LEU A 112 2.07 15.19 21.35
CA LEU A 112 2.88 16.41 21.23
C LEU A 112 2.06 17.67 21.49
N ARG A 113 0.82 17.74 20.97
CA ARG A 113 -0.10 18.86 21.22
C ARG A 113 -0.47 18.99 22.69
N GLU A 114 -0.79 17.88 23.35
CA GLU A 114 -1.13 17.87 24.77
C GLU A 114 0.04 18.26 25.66
N MET A 115 1.24 17.74 25.36
CA MET A 115 2.46 18.09 26.11
C MET A 115 2.81 19.56 25.93
N SER A 116 2.78 20.09 24.72
CA SER A 116 3.01 21.51 24.42
C SER A 116 2.01 22.41 25.15
N GLY A 117 0.72 22.03 25.20
CA GLY A 117 -0.29 22.76 25.95
C GLY A 117 -0.05 22.77 27.46
N ARG A 118 0.41 21.65 28.04
CA ARG A 118 0.78 21.58 29.48
C ARG A 118 2.02 22.39 29.83
N LEU A 119 2.92 22.56 28.86
CA LEU A 119 4.13 23.37 29.00
C LEU A 119 3.89 24.86 28.68
N GLU A 120 2.65 25.23 28.37
CA GLU A 120 2.25 26.59 28.00
C GLU A 120 3.04 27.16 26.82
N GLU A 121 3.46 26.28 25.89
CA GLU A 121 4.12 26.68 24.65
C GLU A 121 3.15 27.39 23.73
N MET A 122 3.66 28.32 22.90
CA MET A 122 2.82 29.03 21.93
C MET A 122 2.24 28.04 20.90
N PRO A 123 0.92 27.93 20.78
CA PRO A 123 0.32 27.01 19.83
C PRO A 123 0.49 27.49 18.40
N GLY A 124 0.76 26.55 17.50
CA GLY A 124 0.70 26.74 16.06
C GLY A 124 -0.71 26.45 15.49
N GLU A 125 -0.75 26.01 14.25
CA GLU A 125 -1.98 25.67 13.53
C GLU A 125 -2.76 24.55 14.24
N GLU A 126 -4.06 24.75 14.41
CA GLU A 126 -4.98 23.84 15.14
C GLU A 126 -4.51 23.44 16.56
N GLY A 127 -3.70 24.28 17.21
CA GLY A 127 -3.18 24.02 18.55
C GLY A 127 -2.02 23.02 18.62
N TYR A 128 -1.48 22.60 17.49
CA TYR A 128 -0.26 21.80 17.44
C TYR A 128 0.97 22.68 17.71
N PRO A 129 2.05 22.10 18.27
CA PRO A 129 3.29 22.86 18.46
C PRO A 129 3.89 23.27 17.12
N ALA A 130 4.53 24.45 17.06
CA ALA A 130 5.16 24.95 15.84
C ALA A 130 6.25 24.00 15.29
N TYR A 131 6.82 23.15 16.14
CA TYR A 131 7.83 22.16 15.77
C TYR A 131 7.27 20.80 15.31
N LEU A 132 5.95 20.65 15.13
CA LEU A 132 5.33 19.39 14.69
C LEU A 132 6.01 18.84 13.42
N GLY A 133 6.15 19.68 12.39
CA GLY A 133 6.76 19.28 11.12
C GLY A 133 8.21 18.82 11.28
N SER A 134 9.00 19.51 12.09
CA SER A 134 10.39 19.10 12.35
C SER A 134 10.50 17.79 13.15
N ARG A 135 9.60 17.53 14.10
CA ARG A 135 9.55 16.25 14.82
C ARG A 135 9.17 15.09 13.91
N LEU A 136 8.17 15.27 13.06
CA LEU A 136 7.81 14.27 12.05
C LEU A 136 8.97 14.01 11.08
N ALA A 137 9.65 15.07 10.60
CA ALA A 137 10.81 14.94 9.74
C ALA A 137 11.93 14.13 10.41
N GLN A 138 12.29 14.48 11.66
CA GLN A 138 13.29 13.74 12.44
C GLN A 138 12.99 12.26 12.59
N PHE A 139 11.72 11.90 12.74
CA PHE A 139 11.30 10.49 12.80
C PHE A 139 11.45 9.79 11.45
N TYR A 140 10.84 10.34 10.40
CA TYR A 140 10.84 9.70 9.08
C TYR A 140 12.20 9.71 8.38
N GLU A 141 13.05 10.71 8.66
CA GLU A 141 14.39 10.82 8.06
C GLU A 141 15.37 9.75 8.55
N ARG A 142 15.07 9.11 9.67
CA ARG A 142 15.86 7.98 10.17
C ARG A 142 15.74 6.72 9.32
N ALA A 143 14.70 6.64 8.46
CA ALA A 143 14.55 5.57 7.47
C ALA A 143 15.53 5.73 6.30
N GLY A 144 16.14 4.63 5.90
CA GLY A 144 17.04 4.59 4.75
C GLY A 144 17.88 3.33 4.71
N HIS A 145 18.58 3.14 3.62
CA HIS A 145 19.68 2.20 3.49
C HIS A 145 20.96 2.90 3.90
N VAL A 146 21.77 2.27 4.74
CA VAL A 146 22.98 2.85 5.31
C VAL A 146 24.13 1.86 5.27
N ILE A 147 25.34 2.39 5.17
CA ILE A 147 26.58 1.67 5.39
C ILE A 147 27.13 2.14 6.74
N SER A 148 27.20 1.24 7.71
CA SER A 148 27.64 1.55 9.06
C SER A 148 29.11 1.93 9.09
N LEU A 149 29.44 2.99 9.86
CA LEU A 149 30.82 3.38 10.08
C LEU A 149 31.52 2.30 10.92
N GLY A 150 32.52 1.67 10.36
CA GLY A 150 33.26 0.60 11.02
C GLY A 150 34.15 -0.16 10.06
N LYS A 151 34.97 -1.08 10.58
CA LYS A 151 35.86 -1.90 9.73
C LYS A 151 35.09 -2.83 8.80
N ASP A 152 33.92 -3.30 9.22
CA ASP A 152 33.12 -4.32 8.51
C ASP A 152 32.20 -3.68 7.45
N GLN A 153 32.04 -2.35 7.43
CA GLN A 153 31.16 -1.61 6.50
C GLN A 153 29.80 -2.30 6.30
N ARG A 154 29.16 -2.71 7.41
CA ARG A 154 27.89 -3.44 7.36
C ARG A 154 26.80 -2.60 6.71
N GLU A 155 26.09 -3.19 5.77
CA GLU A 155 24.93 -2.60 5.12
C GLU A 155 23.67 -2.99 5.88
N GLY A 156 22.82 -2.03 6.17
CA GLY A 156 21.53 -2.24 6.80
C GLY A 156 20.47 -1.31 6.25
N ALA A 157 19.23 -1.71 6.35
CA ALA A 157 18.09 -0.93 5.84
C ALA A 157 17.01 -0.76 6.89
N LEU A 158 16.41 0.43 6.93
CA LEU A 158 15.23 0.71 7.75
C LEU A 158 14.13 1.31 6.88
N SER A 159 13.01 0.57 6.77
CA SER A 159 11.78 1.05 6.14
C SER A 159 10.80 1.47 7.23
N VAL A 160 10.34 2.72 7.20
CA VAL A 160 9.34 3.25 8.14
C VAL A 160 8.01 3.41 7.43
N ILE A 161 6.96 2.82 8.00
CA ILE A 161 5.58 2.87 7.55
C ILE A 161 4.74 3.47 8.67
N GLY A 162 4.35 4.73 8.53
CA GLY A 162 3.50 5.41 9.49
C GLY A 162 2.04 5.35 9.09
N ALA A 163 1.16 5.11 10.04
CA ALA A 163 -0.27 5.26 9.83
C ALA A 163 -0.74 6.63 10.31
N VAL A 164 -1.47 7.34 9.47
CA VAL A 164 -2.11 8.61 9.79
C VAL A 164 -3.62 8.43 9.71
N SER A 165 -4.34 8.90 10.71
CA SER A 165 -5.80 8.81 10.79
C SER A 165 -6.37 10.21 10.96
N PRO A 166 -6.52 10.97 9.86
CA PRO A 166 -7.03 12.33 9.96
C PRO A 166 -8.51 12.33 10.44
N PRO A 167 -8.90 13.25 11.31
CA PRO A 167 -10.27 13.41 11.73
C PRO A 167 -11.20 13.65 10.53
N GLY A 168 -12.30 12.90 10.45
CA GLY A 168 -13.24 13.01 9.32
C GLY A 168 -12.68 12.62 7.95
N GLY A 169 -11.46 12.10 7.86
CA GLY A 169 -10.80 11.79 6.59
C GLY A 169 -10.22 13.02 5.88
N ASP A 170 -10.14 14.16 6.55
CA ASP A 170 -9.63 15.41 5.99
C ASP A 170 -8.11 15.42 5.94
N ILE A 171 -7.56 15.31 4.73
CA ILE A 171 -6.12 15.32 4.47
C ILE A 171 -5.52 16.74 4.63
N SER A 172 -6.34 17.79 4.72
CA SER A 172 -5.85 19.17 4.84
C SER A 172 -5.40 19.51 6.27
N GLU A 173 -5.66 18.65 7.24
CA GLU A 173 -5.26 18.86 8.64
C GLU A 173 -3.72 18.89 8.80
N PRO A 174 -3.18 19.58 9.85
CA PRO A 174 -1.74 19.87 9.98
C PRO A 174 -0.83 18.65 10.00
N VAL A 175 -1.25 17.54 10.66
CA VAL A 175 -0.42 16.32 10.77
C VAL A 175 -0.28 15.65 9.42
N SER A 176 -1.39 15.54 8.67
CA SER A 176 -1.42 14.98 7.32
C SER A 176 -0.56 15.79 6.37
N GLN A 177 -0.75 17.12 6.35
CA GLN A 177 0.02 18.01 5.49
C GLN A 177 1.52 17.99 5.82
N ALA A 178 1.89 18.03 7.09
CA ALA A 178 3.28 17.93 7.50
C ALA A 178 3.89 16.57 7.10
N THR A 179 3.15 15.48 7.26
CA THR A 179 3.61 14.13 6.89
C THR A 179 3.80 13.99 5.39
N LEU A 180 2.84 14.46 4.57
CA LEU A 180 2.91 14.36 3.10
C LEU A 180 4.11 15.11 2.51
N ARG A 181 4.58 16.19 3.16
CA ARG A 181 5.79 16.92 2.73
C ARG A 181 7.08 16.13 2.95
N ILE A 182 7.08 15.12 3.82
CA ILE A 182 8.28 14.39 4.26
C ILE A 182 8.37 13.01 3.58
N VAL A 183 7.23 12.33 3.45
CA VAL A 183 7.19 10.96 2.95
C VAL A 183 7.34 10.89 1.43
N LYS A 184 7.87 9.78 0.95
CA LYS A 184 8.06 9.54 -0.49
C LYS A 184 7.00 8.63 -1.08
N VAL A 185 6.27 7.89 -0.26
CA VAL A 185 5.20 6.99 -0.69
C VAL A 185 3.96 7.28 0.12
N PHE A 186 2.86 7.43 -0.55
CA PHE A 186 1.54 7.66 0.03
C PHE A 186 0.57 6.59 -0.44
N TRP A 187 -0.08 5.92 0.50
CA TRP A 187 -1.18 5.00 0.26
C TRP A 187 -2.46 5.58 0.85
N GLY A 188 -3.31 6.09 -0.01
CA GLY A 188 -4.61 6.63 0.37
C GLY A 188 -5.64 5.52 0.53
N LEU A 189 -6.07 5.23 1.76
CA LEU A 189 -7.14 4.27 2.00
C LEU A 189 -8.50 4.95 1.83
N ASP A 190 -9.36 4.32 1.05
CA ASP A 190 -10.67 4.83 0.68
C ASP A 190 -11.78 3.97 1.28
N ALA A 191 -12.64 4.60 2.10
CA ALA A 191 -13.78 3.93 2.72
C ALA A 191 -14.83 3.48 1.69
N SER A 192 -14.94 4.17 0.55
CA SER A 192 -15.86 3.78 -0.52
C SER A 192 -15.46 2.47 -1.18
N LEU A 193 -14.14 2.24 -1.36
CA LEU A 193 -13.60 0.97 -1.84
C LEU A 193 -13.85 -0.15 -0.82
N ALA A 194 -13.62 0.11 0.46
CA ALA A 194 -13.90 -0.86 1.51
C ALA A 194 -15.40 -1.21 1.58
N ALA A 195 -16.29 -0.21 1.44
CA ALA A 195 -17.74 -0.44 1.37
C ALA A 195 -18.15 -1.31 0.17
N LYS A 196 -17.47 -1.18 -0.95
CA LYS A 196 -17.61 -2.05 -2.14
C LYS A 196 -16.93 -3.42 -1.97
N ARG A 197 -16.32 -3.69 -0.80
CA ARG A 197 -15.51 -4.89 -0.53
C ARG A 197 -14.31 -5.06 -1.47
N HIS A 198 -13.81 -3.95 -2.00
CA HIS A 198 -12.56 -3.95 -2.77
C HIS A 198 -11.38 -3.84 -1.79
N PHE A 199 -10.54 -4.87 -1.73
CA PHE A 199 -9.37 -4.93 -0.87
C PHE A 199 -8.11 -5.31 -1.67
N PRO A 200 -6.93 -4.74 -1.31
CA PRO A 200 -6.75 -3.67 -0.34
C PRO A 200 -7.48 -2.39 -0.79
N ALA A 201 -8.10 -1.67 0.15
CA ALA A 201 -8.88 -0.47 -0.16
C ALA A 201 -8.00 0.76 -0.43
N ILE A 202 -6.94 0.59 -1.20
CA ILE A 202 -5.98 1.62 -1.58
C ILE A 202 -6.46 2.29 -2.86
N ASN A 203 -6.72 3.59 -2.78
CA ASN A 203 -7.13 4.37 -3.94
C ASN A 203 -5.94 4.59 -4.88
N TRP A 204 -6.04 4.06 -6.09
CA TRP A 204 -4.97 4.08 -7.10
C TRP A 204 -4.75 5.43 -7.75
N LEU A 205 -5.76 6.34 -7.77
CA LEU A 205 -5.63 7.67 -8.34
C LEU A 205 -4.97 8.67 -7.39
N THR A 206 -5.21 8.51 -6.08
CA THR A 206 -4.66 9.43 -5.07
C THR A 206 -3.34 8.95 -4.47
N SER A 207 -3.08 7.65 -4.52
CA SER A 207 -1.84 7.05 -4.02
C SER A 207 -0.67 7.29 -4.97
N TYR A 208 0.53 7.50 -4.42
CA TYR A 208 1.72 7.73 -5.23
C TYR A 208 3.00 7.19 -4.58
N SER A 209 4.02 7.03 -5.40
CA SER A 209 5.40 6.77 -4.98
C SER A 209 6.36 7.65 -5.75
N LEU A 210 7.17 8.43 -5.05
CA LEU A 210 8.24 9.24 -5.64
C LEU A 210 9.53 8.41 -5.88
N TYR A 211 9.48 7.11 -5.65
CA TYR A 211 10.58 6.19 -5.96
C TYR A 211 10.44 5.54 -7.35
N VAL A 212 9.35 5.76 -8.06
CA VAL A 212 9.05 5.07 -9.33
C VAL A 212 10.20 5.23 -10.31
N ASP A 213 10.64 6.47 -10.57
CA ASP A 213 11.71 6.76 -11.52
C ASP A 213 13.06 6.16 -11.08
N ASN A 214 13.36 6.18 -9.78
CA ASN A 214 14.58 5.59 -9.24
C ASN A 214 14.59 4.06 -9.30
N MET A 215 13.41 3.43 -9.35
CA MET A 215 13.24 1.98 -9.40
C MET A 215 13.13 1.44 -10.83
N GLU A 216 13.04 2.31 -11.84
CA GLU A 216 12.86 1.92 -13.24
C GLU A 216 13.94 0.95 -13.70
N HIS A 217 15.22 1.28 -13.46
CA HIS A 217 16.34 0.42 -13.82
C HIS A 217 16.22 -0.98 -13.20
N TRP A 218 15.91 -1.03 -11.91
CA TRP A 218 15.73 -2.28 -11.17
C TRP A 218 14.57 -3.12 -11.76
N PHE A 219 13.41 -2.51 -12.02
CA PHE A 219 12.29 -3.23 -12.62
C PHE A 219 12.59 -3.74 -14.01
N ASN A 220 13.32 -2.96 -14.81
CA ASN A 220 13.71 -3.35 -16.16
C ASN A 220 14.68 -4.54 -16.17
N GLU A 221 15.54 -4.66 -15.18
CA GLU A 221 16.50 -5.78 -15.07
C GLU A 221 15.88 -7.01 -14.41
N GLU A 222 15.18 -6.83 -13.28
CA GLU A 222 14.73 -7.92 -12.42
C GLU A 222 13.34 -8.46 -12.80
N VAL A 223 12.51 -7.68 -13.50
CA VAL A 223 11.15 -8.10 -13.86
C VAL A 223 10.96 -8.15 -15.36
N ALA A 224 10.93 -7.00 -16.04
CA ALA A 224 10.81 -6.90 -17.50
C ALA A 224 11.04 -5.47 -17.97
N ALA A 225 11.63 -5.32 -19.17
CA ALA A 225 11.98 -4.03 -19.76
C ALA A 225 10.78 -3.11 -20.06
N ASP A 226 9.59 -3.67 -20.18
CA ASP A 226 8.34 -2.94 -20.46
C ASP A 226 7.45 -2.75 -19.24
N TRP A 227 7.92 -3.12 -18.04
CA TRP A 227 7.15 -2.96 -16.77
C TRP A 227 6.61 -1.56 -16.59
N MET A 228 7.47 -0.54 -16.72
CA MET A 228 7.08 0.84 -16.50
C MET A 228 6.09 1.35 -17.54
N SER A 229 6.29 1.00 -18.81
CA SER A 229 5.35 1.39 -19.88
C SER A 229 3.97 0.73 -19.69
N ASN A 230 3.93 -0.53 -19.29
CA ASN A 230 2.70 -1.26 -19.02
C ASN A 230 1.97 -0.67 -17.80
N ARG A 231 2.69 -0.39 -16.72
CA ARG A 231 2.13 0.34 -15.58
C ARG A 231 1.50 1.67 -16.01
N GLN A 232 2.17 2.43 -16.88
CA GLN A 232 1.68 3.73 -17.34
C GLN A 232 0.41 3.59 -18.18
N LYS A 233 0.34 2.57 -19.06
CA LYS A 233 -0.89 2.25 -19.83
C LYS A 233 -2.07 1.94 -18.90
N LEU A 234 -1.88 1.08 -17.89
CA LEU A 234 -2.93 0.74 -16.93
C LEU A 234 -3.41 1.97 -16.13
N MET A 235 -2.47 2.80 -15.68
CA MET A 235 -2.83 4.03 -14.97
C MET A 235 -3.60 5.00 -15.86
N GLY A 236 -3.25 5.10 -17.16
CA GLY A 236 -4.00 5.89 -18.13
C GLY A 236 -5.44 5.41 -18.27
N LEU A 237 -5.67 4.11 -18.41
CA LEU A 237 -7.02 3.52 -18.47
C LEU A 237 -7.85 3.80 -17.22
N LEU A 238 -7.24 3.76 -16.03
CA LEU A 238 -7.93 4.07 -14.78
C LEU A 238 -8.27 5.57 -14.65
N GLN A 239 -7.45 6.45 -15.21
CA GLN A 239 -7.75 7.88 -15.29
C GLN A 239 -8.89 8.15 -16.27
N ASP A 240 -8.83 7.55 -17.46
CA ASP A 240 -9.91 7.64 -18.45
C ASP A 240 -11.24 7.16 -17.87
N GLU A 241 -11.23 6.04 -17.09
CA GLU A 241 -12.44 5.55 -16.41
C GLU A 241 -13.02 6.57 -15.45
N ALA A 242 -12.19 7.24 -14.65
CA ALA A 242 -12.67 8.22 -13.69
C ALA A 242 -13.36 9.41 -14.38
N GLU A 243 -12.84 9.87 -15.53
CA GLU A 243 -13.46 10.92 -16.34
C GLU A 243 -14.77 10.44 -16.97
N LEU A 244 -14.80 9.20 -17.50
CA LEU A 244 -16.00 8.59 -18.08
C LEU A 244 -17.08 8.31 -17.04
N GLU A 245 -16.72 7.94 -15.80
CA GLU A 245 -17.70 7.74 -14.71
C GLU A 245 -18.50 9.02 -14.42
N GLU A 246 -17.87 10.19 -14.48
CA GLU A 246 -18.59 11.47 -14.31
C GLU A 246 -19.62 11.70 -15.44
N ILE A 247 -19.27 11.35 -16.67
CA ILE A 247 -20.19 11.43 -17.82
C ILE A 247 -21.33 10.41 -17.62
N VAL A 248 -21.02 9.18 -17.23
CA VAL A 248 -22.03 8.13 -17.00
C VAL A 248 -23.01 8.52 -15.90
N LYS A 249 -22.56 9.16 -14.83
CA LYS A 249 -23.47 9.66 -13.77
C LYS A 249 -24.48 10.69 -14.28
N MET A 250 -24.11 11.48 -15.29
CA MET A 250 -24.95 12.53 -15.84
C MET A 250 -25.91 12.02 -16.92
N VAL A 251 -25.44 11.19 -17.84
CA VAL A 251 -26.18 10.84 -19.06
C VAL A 251 -26.41 9.33 -19.26
N GLY A 252 -25.85 8.49 -18.39
CA GLY A 252 -25.98 7.03 -18.44
C GLY A 252 -24.96 6.34 -19.34
N MET A 253 -24.78 5.03 -19.14
CA MET A 253 -23.85 4.18 -19.90
C MET A 253 -24.15 4.14 -21.41
N ASP A 254 -25.42 4.26 -21.79
CA ASP A 254 -25.85 4.16 -23.19
C ASP A 254 -25.39 5.33 -24.06
N ALA A 255 -25.01 6.44 -23.44
CA ALA A 255 -24.47 7.60 -24.13
C ALA A 255 -22.99 7.46 -24.51
N LEU A 256 -22.28 6.49 -23.93
CA LEU A 256 -20.88 6.26 -24.23
C LEU A 256 -20.67 5.68 -25.63
N SER A 257 -19.60 6.12 -26.29
CA SER A 257 -19.15 5.51 -27.53
C SER A 257 -18.73 4.03 -27.31
N PRO A 258 -18.74 3.20 -28.37
CA PRO A 258 -18.23 1.82 -28.27
C PRO A 258 -16.78 1.75 -27.74
N SER A 259 -15.92 2.68 -28.11
CA SER A 259 -14.54 2.78 -27.63
C SER A 259 -14.48 3.09 -26.14
N ASP A 260 -15.31 4.03 -25.66
CA ASP A 260 -15.33 4.41 -24.25
C ASP A 260 -15.89 3.30 -23.36
N ARG A 261 -16.89 2.54 -23.84
CA ARG A 261 -17.37 1.33 -23.16
C ARG A 261 -16.29 0.27 -23.04
N LEU A 262 -15.44 0.13 -24.05
CA LEU A 262 -14.30 -0.80 -24.00
C LEU A 262 -13.26 -0.36 -22.99
N LYS A 263 -12.95 0.95 -22.91
CA LYS A 263 -12.08 1.51 -21.88
C LYS A 263 -12.60 1.25 -20.47
N MET A 264 -13.92 1.47 -20.26
CA MET A 264 -14.57 1.20 -18.97
C MET A 264 -14.45 -0.28 -18.57
N GLU A 265 -14.59 -1.21 -19.53
CA GLU A 265 -14.46 -2.64 -19.26
C GLU A 265 -13.01 -3.05 -18.98
N ALA A 266 -12.03 -2.48 -19.71
CA ALA A 266 -10.62 -2.68 -19.43
C ALA A 266 -10.24 -2.17 -18.04
N ALA A 267 -10.67 -0.97 -17.68
CA ALA A 267 -10.44 -0.41 -16.37
C ALA A 267 -11.12 -1.22 -15.25
N ARG A 268 -12.32 -1.74 -15.50
CA ARG A 268 -12.98 -2.68 -14.60
C ARG A 268 -12.15 -3.93 -14.38
N SER A 269 -11.56 -4.50 -15.44
CA SER A 269 -10.66 -5.64 -15.32
C SER A 269 -9.43 -5.30 -14.47
N ILE A 270 -8.84 -4.13 -14.67
CA ILE A 270 -7.72 -3.68 -13.83
C ILE A 270 -8.13 -3.64 -12.36
N ARG A 271 -9.29 -3.07 -12.04
CA ARG A 271 -9.75 -2.95 -10.64
C ARG A 271 -10.10 -4.30 -10.01
N GLU A 272 -10.92 -5.11 -10.70
CA GLU A 272 -11.51 -6.31 -10.11
C GLU A 272 -10.59 -7.54 -10.21
N ASP A 273 -9.84 -7.66 -11.29
CA ASP A 273 -9.02 -8.85 -11.55
C ASP A 273 -7.56 -8.63 -11.12
N PHE A 274 -7.01 -7.42 -11.29
CA PHE A 274 -5.61 -7.13 -11.02
C PHE A 274 -5.38 -6.46 -9.65
N LEU A 275 -6.09 -5.37 -9.33
CA LEU A 275 -5.87 -4.61 -8.09
C LEU A 275 -6.55 -5.23 -6.86
N HIS A 276 -7.70 -5.89 -7.06
CA HIS A 276 -8.39 -6.58 -5.97
C HIS A 276 -7.66 -7.86 -5.60
N GLN A 277 -7.29 -7.99 -4.33
CA GLN A 277 -6.56 -9.13 -3.79
C GLN A 277 -7.23 -9.64 -2.51
N ASN A 278 -7.38 -10.96 -2.39
CA ASN A 278 -7.96 -11.60 -1.22
C ASN A 278 -6.86 -12.12 -0.28
N SER A 279 -6.67 -11.44 0.84
CA SER A 279 -5.67 -11.80 1.85
C SER A 279 -5.92 -13.13 2.56
N PHE A 280 -7.14 -13.68 2.46
CA PHE A 280 -7.52 -14.96 3.07
C PHE A 280 -7.45 -16.14 2.09
N HIS A 281 -7.16 -15.88 0.82
CA HIS A 281 -7.03 -16.93 -0.17
C HIS A 281 -5.57 -17.41 -0.25
N GLU A 282 -5.35 -18.73 -0.18
CA GLU A 282 -4.01 -19.33 -0.10
C GLU A 282 -3.05 -18.89 -1.20
N VAL A 283 -3.55 -18.70 -2.43
CA VAL A 283 -2.74 -18.32 -3.59
C VAL A 283 -2.69 -16.80 -3.79
N ASP A 284 -3.82 -16.10 -3.56
CA ASP A 284 -3.94 -14.67 -3.86
C ASP A 284 -3.37 -13.76 -2.76
N THR A 285 -3.13 -14.31 -1.55
CA THR A 285 -2.60 -13.55 -0.40
C THR A 285 -1.20 -13.00 -0.63
N TYR A 286 -0.40 -13.68 -1.46
CA TYR A 286 0.95 -13.25 -1.85
C TYR A 286 1.21 -13.58 -3.32
N THR A 287 1.86 -12.67 -4.02
CA THR A 287 2.26 -12.84 -5.42
C THR A 287 3.72 -12.47 -5.61
N SER A 288 4.44 -13.26 -6.44
CA SER A 288 5.75 -12.84 -6.96
C SER A 288 5.59 -11.60 -7.86
N LEU A 289 6.67 -10.88 -8.15
CA LEU A 289 6.63 -9.77 -9.11
C LEU A 289 6.35 -10.22 -10.56
N ARG A 290 6.62 -11.48 -10.87
CA ARG A 290 6.37 -12.07 -12.19
C ARG A 290 4.87 -12.18 -12.48
N LYS A 291 4.07 -12.60 -11.51
CA LYS A 291 2.63 -12.77 -11.70
C LYS A 291 1.89 -11.47 -12.06
N PRO A 292 2.03 -10.34 -11.31
CA PRO A 292 1.47 -9.06 -11.71
C PRO A 292 1.91 -8.59 -13.10
N TYR A 293 3.16 -8.85 -13.47
CA TYR A 293 3.64 -8.53 -14.81
C TYR A 293 2.87 -9.28 -15.91
N LEU A 294 2.69 -10.59 -15.75
CA LEU A 294 1.93 -11.40 -16.70
C LEU A 294 0.45 -10.97 -16.73
N MET A 295 -0.14 -10.64 -15.57
CA MET A 295 -1.50 -10.13 -15.48
C MET A 295 -1.67 -8.80 -16.22
N MET A 296 -0.73 -7.86 -16.05
CA MET A 296 -0.75 -6.59 -16.78
C MET A 296 -0.74 -6.84 -18.30
N ASN A 297 0.13 -7.73 -18.76
CA ASN A 297 0.24 -8.06 -20.18
C ASN A 297 -1.07 -8.64 -20.74
N LEU A 298 -1.73 -9.55 -20.02
CA LEU A 298 -3.00 -10.13 -20.45
C LEU A 298 -4.10 -9.07 -20.57
N VAL A 299 -4.20 -8.17 -19.59
CA VAL A 299 -5.21 -7.09 -19.62
C VAL A 299 -4.93 -6.11 -20.76
N ILE A 300 -3.68 -5.73 -20.96
CA ILE A 300 -3.26 -4.83 -22.04
C ILE A 300 -3.51 -5.48 -23.40
N ALA A 301 -3.09 -6.73 -23.58
CA ALA A 301 -3.29 -7.47 -24.84
C ALA A 301 -4.78 -7.60 -25.19
N PHE A 302 -5.61 -7.96 -24.22
CA PHE A 302 -7.07 -8.02 -24.40
C PHE A 302 -7.62 -6.66 -24.85
N TYR A 303 -7.22 -5.57 -24.20
CA TYR A 303 -7.69 -4.23 -24.54
C TYR A 303 -7.23 -3.82 -25.94
N GLU A 304 -5.93 -3.93 -26.28
CA GLU A 304 -5.40 -3.53 -27.56
C GLU A 304 -5.99 -4.33 -28.72
N GLN A 305 -6.12 -5.65 -28.57
CA GLN A 305 -6.76 -6.50 -29.59
C GLN A 305 -8.27 -6.23 -29.72
N SER A 306 -8.92 -5.90 -28.63
CA SER A 306 -10.34 -5.51 -28.67
C SER A 306 -10.56 -4.18 -29.37
N VAL A 307 -9.64 -3.21 -29.22
CA VAL A 307 -9.65 -1.94 -29.98
C VAL A 307 -9.51 -2.23 -31.48
N ASP A 308 -8.53 -3.05 -31.87
CA ASP A 308 -8.33 -3.43 -33.28
C ASP A 308 -9.53 -4.16 -33.87
N ALA A 309 -10.17 -5.05 -33.11
CA ALA A 309 -11.37 -5.75 -33.55
C ALA A 309 -12.57 -4.80 -33.68
N LEU A 310 -12.71 -3.82 -32.77
CA LEU A 310 -13.75 -2.80 -32.82
C LEU A 310 -13.62 -1.94 -34.08
N GLU A 311 -12.40 -1.53 -34.45
CA GLU A 311 -12.11 -0.77 -35.68
C GLU A 311 -12.47 -1.58 -36.96
N LYS A 312 -12.35 -2.91 -36.89
CA LYS A 312 -12.77 -3.84 -37.95
C LYS A 312 -14.27 -4.16 -37.94
N GLY A 313 -15.05 -3.52 -37.03
CA GLY A 313 -16.51 -3.61 -36.97
C GLY A 313 -17.04 -4.70 -36.04
N ALA A 314 -16.22 -5.20 -35.09
CA ALA A 314 -16.72 -6.14 -34.08
C ALA A 314 -17.66 -5.41 -33.08
N SER A 315 -18.59 -6.15 -32.50
CA SER A 315 -19.50 -5.60 -31.48
C SER A 315 -18.83 -5.61 -30.11
N VAL A 316 -18.88 -4.47 -29.40
CA VAL A 316 -18.36 -4.35 -28.01
C VAL A 316 -18.93 -5.44 -27.11
N GLN A 317 -20.25 -5.73 -27.21
CA GLN A 317 -20.88 -6.74 -26.38
C GLN A 317 -20.31 -8.14 -26.60
N LYS A 318 -19.94 -8.48 -27.83
CA LYS A 318 -19.29 -9.76 -28.13
C LYS A 318 -17.90 -9.81 -27.51
N LEU A 319 -17.12 -8.74 -27.61
CA LEU A 319 -15.77 -8.65 -27.03
C LEU A 319 -15.82 -8.81 -25.52
N ILE A 320 -16.69 -8.11 -24.84
CA ILE A 320 -16.83 -8.17 -23.39
C ILE A 320 -17.30 -9.55 -22.89
N SER A 321 -18.09 -10.27 -23.68
CA SER A 321 -18.63 -11.60 -23.34
C SER A 321 -17.73 -12.77 -23.74
N MET A 322 -16.52 -12.54 -24.24
CA MET A 322 -15.58 -13.60 -24.58
C MET A 322 -15.14 -14.41 -23.36
N GLU A 323 -15.07 -15.72 -23.48
CA GLU A 323 -14.63 -16.62 -22.39
C GLU A 323 -13.20 -16.30 -21.90
N VAL A 324 -12.34 -15.84 -22.79
CA VAL A 324 -10.96 -15.45 -22.44
C VAL A 324 -10.94 -14.37 -21.36
N ARG A 325 -11.94 -13.49 -21.34
CA ARG A 325 -12.06 -12.44 -20.30
C ARG A 325 -12.21 -13.04 -18.89
N GLU A 326 -12.98 -14.13 -18.76
CA GLU A 326 -13.11 -14.84 -17.49
C GLU A 326 -11.80 -15.55 -17.09
N LYS A 327 -11.07 -16.11 -18.06
CA LYS A 327 -9.77 -16.75 -17.83
C LYS A 327 -8.74 -15.74 -17.34
N ILE A 328 -8.70 -14.53 -17.92
CA ILE A 328 -7.86 -13.42 -17.44
C ILE A 328 -8.17 -13.10 -15.97
N GLY A 329 -9.45 -12.96 -15.62
CA GLY A 329 -9.87 -12.67 -14.25
C GLY A 329 -9.50 -13.77 -13.24
N ARG A 330 -9.43 -15.02 -13.68
CA ARG A 330 -9.05 -16.17 -12.83
C ARG A 330 -7.54 -16.40 -12.75
N PHE A 331 -6.74 -15.76 -13.58
CA PHE A 331 -5.29 -15.94 -13.62
C PHE A 331 -4.62 -15.65 -12.28
N LYS A 332 -5.15 -14.73 -11.47
CA LYS A 332 -4.64 -14.43 -10.13
C LYS A 332 -4.60 -15.63 -9.16
N TYR A 333 -5.44 -16.64 -9.41
CA TYR A 333 -5.49 -17.88 -8.61
C TYR A 333 -4.54 -18.97 -9.13
N THR A 334 -3.79 -18.71 -10.20
CA THR A 334 -2.80 -19.65 -10.73
C THR A 334 -1.62 -19.78 -9.79
N LEU A 335 -1.17 -21.01 -9.54
CA LEU A 335 0.02 -21.28 -8.74
C LEU A 335 1.29 -20.76 -9.42
N GLU A 336 2.26 -20.30 -8.65
CA GLU A 336 3.51 -19.72 -9.17
C GLU A 336 4.25 -20.65 -10.16
N ASN A 337 4.21 -21.95 -9.93
CA ASN A 337 4.87 -22.94 -10.80
C ASN A 337 4.19 -23.11 -12.17
N ASN A 338 2.95 -22.68 -12.32
CA ASN A 338 2.14 -22.87 -13.54
C ASN A 338 1.91 -21.57 -14.31
N LEU A 339 2.49 -20.45 -13.87
CA LEU A 339 2.22 -19.13 -14.41
C LEU A 339 2.48 -19.02 -15.91
N GLU A 340 3.64 -19.47 -16.36
CA GLU A 340 4.06 -19.34 -17.76
C GLU A 340 3.21 -20.21 -18.71
N GLU A 341 2.84 -21.42 -18.24
CA GLU A 341 1.98 -22.31 -19.03
C GLU A 341 0.57 -21.75 -19.19
N GLU A 342 0.00 -21.26 -18.08
CA GLU A 342 -1.36 -20.70 -18.10
C GLU A 342 -1.42 -19.37 -18.84
N TYR A 343 -0.39 -18.52 -18.67
CA TYR A 343 -0.23 -17.29 -19.43
C TYR A 343 -0.23 -17.57 -20.93
N LYS A 344 0.57 -18.56 -21.40
CA LYS A 344 0.66 -18.91 -22.80
C LYS A 344 -0.68 -19.41 -23.35
N LYS A 345 -1.39 -20.27 -22.60
CA LYS A 345 -2.74 -20.74 -23.01
C LYS A 345 -3.71 -19.58 -23.22
N ILE A 346 -3.75 -18.64 -22.29
CA ILE A 346 -4.67 -17.49 -22.37
C ILE A 346 -4.23 -16.54 -23.50
N SER A 347 -2.91 -16.34 -23.67
CA SER A 347 -2.38 -15.49 -24.72
C SER A 347 -2.60 -16.05 -26.12
N ASP A 348 -2.58 -17.38 -26.30
CA ASP A 348 -2.85 -18.05 -27.58
C ASP A 348 -4.35 -18.01 -27.94
N GLU A 349 -5.23 -17.77 -26.96
CA GLU A 349 -6.68 -17.62 -27.16
C GLU A 349 -7.12 -16.17 -27.46
N LEU A 350 -6.25 -15.21 -27.14
CA LEU A 350 -6.49 -13.80 -27.43
C LEU A 350 -6.28 -13.51 -28.91
#